data_1c85154870b64d5d874899a474fbe033
#
_entry.id   1c85154870b64d5d874899a474fbe033
#
_cell.length_a   1.000
_cell.length_b   1.000
_cell.length_c   1.000
_cell.angle_alpha   90.00
_cell.angle_beta   90.00
_cell.angle_gamma   90.00
#
_symmetry.space_group_name_H-M   'P 1'
#
loop_
_entity.id
_entity.type
_entity.pdbx_description
1 polymer ?
#
loop_
_entity_poly.entity_id
_entity_poly.type
_entity_poly.pdbx_seq_one_letter_code
_entity_poly.pdbx_strand_id
1 'polypeptide(L)'
;MDRNEKIKYIAEYFGLAQEQKIIEEAGELITELSRLQQQVMLVALGKAETDDREIKRMMNDVILEMVDVDILIHQLIHIYDAENEFEEGLDYKLDRTISRIENGYYK
;
A
#
# COMPACT_ATOMS: atom_id res chain seq x y z
N MET A 1 7.29 -20.54 12.37
CA MET A 1 7.70 -19.68 11.22
C MET A 1 7.67 -18.23 11.62
N ASP A 2 8.70 -17.48 11.26
CA ASP A 2 8.68 -16.03 11.36
C ASP A 2 7.84 -15.41 10.23
N ARG A 3 7.71 -14.08 10.24
CA ARG A 3 6.89 -13.37 9.24
C ARG A 3 7.37 -13.64 7.82
N ASN A 4 8.67 -13.58 7.61
CA ASN A 4 9.27 -13.75 6.28
C ASN A 4 9.03 -15.16 5.73
N GLU A 5 9.21 -16.16 6.58
CA GLU A 5 8.95 -17.55 6.23
C GLU A 5 7.47 -17.79 5.89
N LYS A 6 6.56 -17.15 6.62
CA LYS A 6 5.12 -17.25 6.34
C LYS A 6 4.78 -16.66 4.96
N ILE A 7 5.34 -15.51 4.64
CA ILE A 7 5.14 -14.86 3.33
C ILE A 7 5.63 -15.78 2.21
N LYS A 8 6.82 -16.34 2.35
CA LYS A 8 7.40 -17.26 1.36
C LYS A 8 6.58 -18.54 1.21
N TYR A 9 6.13 -19.09 2.32
CA TYR A 9 5.29 -20.30 2.32
C TYR A 9 4.02 -20.08 1.52
N ILE A 10 3.33 -18.97 1.75
CA ILE A 10 2.09 -18.62 1.05
C ILE A 10 2.38 -18.35 -0.43
N ALA A 11 3.47 -17.64 -0.73
CA ALA A 11 3.88 -17.35 -2.10
C ALA A 11 4.11 -18.63 -2.91
N GLU A 12 4.79 -19.59 -2.31
CA GLU A 12 5.06 -20.87 -2.97
C GLU A 12 3.80 -21.71 -3.18
N TYR A 13 2.85 -21.62 -2.26
CA TYR A 13 1.59 -22.33 -2.37
C TYR A 13 0.76 -21.82 -3.55
N PHE A 14 0.59 -20.51 -3.69
CA PHE A 14 -0.27 -19.92 -4.72
C PHE A 14 0.47 -19.59 -6.02
N GLY A 15 1.76 -19.36 -5.98
CA GLY A 15 2.56 -19.03 -7.16
C GLY A 15 2.06 -17.80 -7.91
N LEU A 16 2.08 -17.83 -9.22
CA LEU A 16 1.73 -16.70 -10.09
C LEU A 16 0.27 -16.25 -9.97
N ALA A 17 -0.61 -17.05 -9.35
CA ALA A 17 -1.97 -16.61 -9.06
C ALA A 17 -1.99 -15.35 -8.19
N GLN A 18 -0.91 -15.07 -7.45
CA GLN A 18 -0.80 -13.88 -6.62
C GLN A 18 -0.69 -12.59 -7.44
N GLU A 19 -0.36 -12.66 -8.73
CA GLU A 19 -0.41 -11.50 -9.63
C GLU A 19 -1.84 -10.99 -9.79
N GLN A 20 -2.79 -11.89 -9.97
CA GLN A 20 -4.21 -11.53 -10.06
C GLN A 20 -4.71 -11.04 -8.69
N LYS A 21 -4.27 -11.68 -7.61
CA LYS A 21 -4.70 -11.32 -6.26
C LYS A 21 -4.27 -9.90 -5.88
N ILE A 22 -3.05 -9.49 -6.23
CA ILE A 22 -2.59 -8.13 -5.92
C ILE A 22 -3.39 -7.06 -6.70
N ILE A 23 -3.80 -7.38 -7.93
CA ILE A 23 -4.64 -6.47 -8.71
C ILE A 23 -5.97 -6.23 -7.99
N GLU A 24 -6.59 -7.29 -7.47
CA GLU A 24 -7.84 -7.19 -6.72
C GLU A 24 -7.67 -6.40 -5.42
N GLU A 25 -6.64 -6.73 -4.63
CA GLU A 25 -6.40 -6.06 -3.35
C GLU A 25 -5.98 -4.60 -3.52
N ALA A 26 -5.21 -4.28 -4.56
CA ALA A 26 -4.88 -2.89 -4.87
C ALA A 26 -6.14 -2.11 -5.24
N GLY A 27 -7.09 -2.72 -5.96
CA GLY A 27 -8.39 -2.11 -6.25
C GLY A 27 -9.19 -1.83 -5.00
N GLU A 28 -9.20 -2.75 -4.03
CA GLU A 28 -9.87 -2.55 -2.75
C GLU A 28 -9.21 -1.43 -1.93
N LEU A 29 -7.88 -1.35 -1.94
CA LEU A 29 -7.15 -0.26 -1.29
C LEU A 29 -7.54 1.09 -1.89
N ILE A 30 -7.58 1.20 -3.22
CA ILE A 30 -7.98 2.42 -3.91
C ILE A 30 -9.39 2.83 -3.50
N THR A 31 -10.32 1.88 -3.45
CA THR A 31 -11.70 2.11 -3.06
C THR A 31 -11.80 2.66 -1.63
N GLU A 32 -11.14 2.01 -0.68
CA GLU A 32 -11.20 2.43 0.73
C GLU A 32 -10.53 3.78 0.94
N LEU A 33 -9.40 4.01 0.28
CA LEU A 33 -8.68 5.30 0.37
C LEU A 33 -9.52 6.43 -0.24
N SER A 34 -10.20 6.17 -1.36
CA SER A 34 -11.08 7.15 -2.00
C SER A 34 -12.26 7.53 -1.10
N ARG A 35 -12.85 6.55 -0.41
CA ARG A 35 -13.93 6.81 0.55
C ARG A 35 -13.47 7.69 1.69
N LEU A 36 -12.30 7.38 2.26
CA LEU A 36 -11.72 8.20 3.33
C LEU A 36 -11.46 9.62 2.86
N GLN A 37 -10.85 9.78 1.69
CA GLN A 37 -10.55 11.10 1.12
C GLN A 37 -11.81 11.92 0.89
N GLN A 38 -12.86 11.32 0.33
CA GLN A 38 -14.13 12.00 0.09
C GLN A 38 -14.77 12.45 1.42
N GLN A 39 -14.75 11.61 2.43
CA GLN A 39 -15.35 11.94 3.73
C GLN A 39 -14.61 13.10 4.40
N VAL A 40 -13.28 13.05 4.39
CA VAL A 40 -12.45 14.13 4.95
C VAL A 40 -12.71 15.44 4.22
N MET A 41 -12.82 15.42 2.90
CA MET A 41 -13.12 16.61 2.11
C MET A 41 -14.50 17.17 2.42
N LEU A 42 -15.53 16.33 2.53
CA LEU A 42 -16.88 16.78 2.85
C LEU A 42 -16.94 17.42 4.23
N VAL A 43 -16.24 16.86 5.21
CA VAL A 43 -16.15 17.46 6.55
C VAL A 43 -15.45 18.82 6.49
N ALA A 44 -14.34 18.90 5.75
CA ALA A 44 -13.56 20.15 5.61
C ALA A 44 -14.38 21.25 4.91
N LEU A 45 -15.29 20.88 3.99
CA LEU A 45 -16.16 21.83 3.30
C LEU A 45 -17.45 22.15 4.07
N GLY A 46 -17.62 21.59 5.27
CA GLY A 46 -18.83 21.79 6.06
C GLY A 46 -20.08 21.11 5.52
N LYS A 47 -19.92 20.14 4.61
CA LYS A 47 -21.03 19.45 3.95
C LYS A 47 -21.40 18.12 4.59
N ALA A 48 -20.63 17.68 5.56
CA ALA A 48 -20.91 16.46 6.34
C ALA A 48 -20.39 16.61 7.74
N GLU A 49 -21.04 15.95 8.68
CA GLU A 49 -20.58 15.83 10.06
C GLU A 49 -20.15 14.39 10.26
N THR A 50 -18.90 14.19 10.71
CA THR A 50 -18.36 12.86 11.00
C THR A 50 -17.51 13.00 12.24
N ASP A 51 -17.71 12.12 13.22
CA ASP A 51 -16.90 12.16 14.44
C ASP A 51 -15.53 11.49 14.20
N ASP A 52 -14.61 11.75 15.15
CA ASP A 52 -13.24 11.25 15.05
C ASP A 52 -13.18 9.71 15.06
N ARG A 53 -14.13 9.05 15.69
CA ARG A 53 -14.19 7.58 15.73
C ARG A 53 -14.51 7.00 14.35
N GLU A 54 -15.42 7.64 13.62
CA GLU A 54 -15.78 7.22 12.26
C GLU A 54 -14.59 7.38 11.31
N ILE A 55 -13.91 8.52 11.35
CA ILE A 55 -12.71 8.75 10.55
C ILE A 55 -11.64 7.73 10.89
N LYS A 56 -11.43 7.46 12.18
CA LYS A 56 -10.43 6.48 12.62
C LYS A 56 -10.78 5.07 12.14
N ARG A 57 -12.06 4.72 12.15
CA ARG A 57 -12.51 3.42 11.62
C ARG A 57 -12.21 3.29 10.13
N MET A 58 -12.49 4.34 9.36
CA MET A 58 -12.18 4.38 7.92
C MET A 58 -10.67 4.29 7.66
N MET A 59 -9.86 4.96 8.49
CA MET A 59 -8.40 4.85 8.41
C MET A 59 -7.93 3.42 8.70
N ASN A 60 -8.52 2.76 9.69
CA ASN A 60 -8.17 1.37 9.99
C ASN A 60 -8.51 0.43 8.83
N ASP A 61 -9.64 0.65 8.14
CA ASP A 61 -9.98 -0.13 6.96
C ASP A 61 -8.93 0.05 5.85
N VAL A 62 -8.47 1.28 5.63
CA VAL A 62 -7.38 1.55 4.69
C VAL A 62 -6.10 0.83 5.10
N ILE A 63 -5.74 0.87 6.38
CA ILE A 63 -4.53 0.23 6.91
C ILE A 63 -4.56 -1.29 6.66
N LEU A 64 -5.71 -1.93 6.89
CA LEU A 64 -5.84 -3.38 6.65
C LEU A 64 -5.68 -3.73 5.18
N GLU A 65 -6.20 -2.90 4.27
CA GLU A 65 -5.98 -3.09 2.84
C GLU A 65 -4.52 -2.85 2.45
N MET A 66 -3.85 -1.89 3.10
CA MET A 66 -2.40 -1.69 2.91
C MET A 66 -1.62 -2.93 3.32
N VAL A 67 -2.00 -3.59 4.41
CA VAL A 67 -1.36 -4.83 4.88
C VAL A 67 -1.53 -5.92 3.83
N ASP A 68 -2.73 -6.10 3.27
CA ASP A 68 -2.99 -7.11 2.25
C ASP A 68 -2.12 -6.89 1.01
N VAL A 69 -2.03 -5.63 0.54
CA VAL A 69 -1.20 -5.29 -0.62
C VAL A 69 0.28 -5.49 -0.31
N ASP A 70 0.74 -5.08 0.88
CA ASP A 70 2.14 -5.22 1.27
C ASP A 70 2.58 -6.69 1.32
N ILE A 71 1.75 -7.55 1.90
CA ILE A 71 2.02 -8.99 1.93
C ILE A 71 2.17 -9.54 0.51
N LEU A 72 1.28 -9.15 -0.39
CA LEU A 72 1.32 -9.60 -1.80
C LEU A 72 2.54 -9.07 -2.54
N ILE A 73 2.95 -7.82 -2.29
CA ILE A 73 4.19 -7.26 -2.85
C ILE A 73 5.37 -8.17 -2.47
N HIS A 74 5.49 -8.51 -1.19
CA HIS A 74 6.59 -9.35 -0.73
C HIS A 74 6.53 -10.78 -1.26
N GLN A 75 5.33 -11.31 -1.48
CA GLN A 75 5.15 -12.60 -2.13
C GLN A 75 5.63 -12.56 -3.58
N LEU A 76 5.29 -11.51 -4.33
CA LEU A 76 5.74 -11.37 -5.72
C LEU A 76 7.25 -11.17 -5.82
N ILE A 77 7.85 -10.42 -4.91
CA ILE A 77 9.31 -10.27 -4.84
C ILE A 77 9.96 -11.65 -4.71
N HIS A 78 9.42 -12.51 -3.85
CA HIS A 78 9.92 -13.87 -3.68
C HIS A 78 9.70 -14.71 -4.94
N ILE A 79 8.51 -14.66 -5.54
CA ILE A 79 8.16 -15.42 -6.74
C ILE A 79 9.06 -15.03 -7.92
N TYR A 80 9.36 -13.75 -8.06
CA TYR A 80 10.22 -13.23 -9.15
C TYR A 80 11.71 -13.33 -8.83
N ASP A 81 12.09 -13.77 -7.62
CA ASP A 81 13.48 -13.78 -7.14
C ASP A 81 14.13 -12.39 -7.32
N ALA A 82 13.42 -11.36 -6.88
CA ALA A 82 13.74 -9.97 -7.19
C ALA A 82 14.08 -9.13 -5.94
N GLU A 83 14.57 -9.74 -4.86
CA GLU A 83 14.89 -9.03 -3.62
C GLU A 83 15.89 -7.90 -3.85
N ASN A 84 16.97 -8.17 -4.58
CA ASN A 84 18.02 -7.17 -4.83
C ASN A 84 17.50 -6.02 -5.69
N GLU A 85 16.79 -6.34 -6.77
CA GLU A 85 16.23 -5.34 -7.68
C GLU A 85 15.23 -4.45 -6.98
N PHE A 86 14.42 -5.02 -6.08
CA PHE A 86 13.45 -4.25 -5.31
C PHE A 86 14.15 -3.29 -4.35
N GLU A 87 15.16 -3.76 -3.61
CA GLU A 87 15.90 -2.91 -2.66
C GLU A 87 16.64 -1.78 -3.38
N GLU A 88 17.31 -2.08 -4.49
CA GLU A 88 17.99 -1.08 -5.30
C GLU A 88 17.01 -0.04 -5.86
N GLY A 89 15.86 -0.50 -6.35
CA GLY A 89 14.81 0.37 -6.86
C GLY A 89 14.24 1.27 -5.78
N LEU A 90 14.05 0.74 -4.58
CA LEU A 90 13.54 1.49 -3.45
C LEU A 90 14.51 2.61 -3.07
N ASP A 91 15.78 2.30 -2.91
CA ASP A 91 16.83 3.29 -2.59
C ASP A 91 16.91 4.36 -3.68
N TYR A 92 16.92 3.95 -4.94
CA TYR A 92 16.99 4.89 -6.07
C TYR A 92 15.81 5.88 -6.05
N LYS A 93 14.60 5.39 -5.86
CA LYS A 93 13.41 6.26 -5.87
C LYS A 93 13.33 7.19 -4.67
N LEU A 94 13.76 6.71 -3.52
CA LEU A 94 13.82 7.55 -2.32
C LEU A 94 14.84 8.68 -2.48
N ASP A 95 16.04 8.35 -2.94
CA ASP A 95 17.10 9.34 -3.18
C ASP A 95 16.69 10.36 -4.24
N ARG A 96 16.05 9.90 -5.32
CA ARG A 96 15.54 10.78 -6.37
C ARG A 96 14.52 11.78 -5.81
N THR A 97 13.58 11.31 -4.99
CA THR A 97 12.55 12.18 -4.41
C THR A 97 13.16 13.20 -3.47
N ILE A 98 14.10 12.78 -2.62
CA ILE A 98 14.83 13.70 -1.72
C ILE A 98 15.57 14.77 -2.53
N SER A 99 16.28 14.37 -3.57
CA SER A 99 17.01 15.30 -4.44
C SER A 99 16.05 16.31 -5.09
N ARG A 100 14.89 15.88 -5.55
CA ARG A 100 13.87 16.76 -6.13
C ARG A 100 13.32 17.76 -5.11
N ILE A 101 13.09 17.33 -3.88
CA ILE A 101 12.64 18.22 -2.79
C ILE A 101 13.70 19.28 -2.53
N GLU A 102 14.96 18.87 -2.37
CA GLU A 102 16.08 19.78 -2.07
C GLU A 102 16.34 20.77 -3.19
N ASN A 103 16.11 20.38 -4.45
CA ASN A 103 16.30 21.24 -5.62
C ASN A 103 15.06 22.05 -6.01
N GLY A 104 14.01 22.03 -5.19
CA GLY A 104 12.82 22.85 -5.41
C GLY A 104 11.92 22.38 -6.56
N TYR A 105 12.01 21.11 -6.96
CA TYR A 105 11.23 20.57 -8.08
C TYR A 105 9.72 20.70 -7.88
N TYR A 106 9.25 20.60 -6.63
CA TYR A 106 7.83 20.62 -6.30
C TYR A 106 7.28 22.01 -5.92
N LYS A 107 8.07 23.04 -6.04
CA LYS A 107 7.66 24.42 -5.75
C LYS A 107 6.91 25.03 -6.92
#